data_b937aed7dba075aa320bdebbd71b1955
#
_entry.id   b937aed7dba075aa320bdebbd71b1955
#
_cell.length_a   1.000
_cell.length_b   1.000
_cell.length_c   1.000
_cell.angle_alpha   90.00
_cell.angle_beta   90.00
_cell.angle_gamma   90.00
#
_symmetry.space_group_name_H-M   'P 1'
#
loop_
_entity.id
_entity.type
_entity.pdbx_description
1 polymer ?
#
loop_
_entity_poly.entity_id
_entity_poly.type
_entity_poly.pdbx_seq_one_letter_code
_entity_poly.pdbx_strand_id
1 'polypeptide(L)'
;VKKLIWLMASGVLLAGCHTDMWRQPKGEPLGENEFFPDGQMSRPLLAGTIARGHERQDEAYYTGVSNGKWVDQLPMPLTKQLLKRGQERYTVYCTPCHGELGNGQGMIAVRGFKIKRPVGNYHTDRLRNMPLGHFYDVITNGYGTMYSYASRIVPEDRWAIVAYIRALQLSQNATPADADPQALQDSLNPKPEPKSGEGEAH
;
A
#
# COMPACT_ATOMS: atom_id res chain seq x y z
N VAL A 1 25.86 -25.05 57.07
CA VAL A 1 26.88 -25.02 56.00
C VAL A 1 26.48 -25.93 54.84
N LYS A 2 26.14 -27.21 55.05
CA LYS A 2 25.76 -28.14 53.94
C LYS A 2 24.54 -27.66 53.12
N LYS A 3 23.48 -27.13 53.75
CA LYS A 3 22.30 -26.61 53.05
C LYS A 3 22.61 -25.36 52.18
N LEU A 4 23.55 -24.53 52.65
CA LEU A 4 23.96 -23.34 51.89
C LEU A 4 24.78 -23.73 50.65
N ILE A 5 25.62 -24.76 50.75
CA ILE A 5 26.38 -25.29 49.61
C ILE A 5 25.45 -25.86 48.54
N TRP A 6 24.40 -26.58 48.94
CA TRP A 6 23.40 -27.11 48.00
C TRP A 6 22.58 -26.00 47.32
N LEU A 7 22.24 -24.94 48.05
CA LEU A 7 21.56 -23.76 47.46
C LEU A 7 22.46 -23.03 46.46
N MET A 8 23.73 -22.84 46.77
CA MET A 8 24.68 -22.25 45.84
C MET A 8 24.92 -23.13 44.60
N ALA A 9 25.06 -24.44 44.78
CA ALA A 9 25.20 -25.37 43.64
C ALA A 9 23.97 -25.39 42.74
N SER A 10 22.76 -25.33 43.33
CA SER A 10 21.53 -25.24 42.56
C SER A 10 21.42 -23.91 41.81
N GLY A 11 21.88 -22.79 42.39
CA GLY A 11 21.92 -21.48 41.74
C GLY A 11 22.85 -21.45 40.52
N VAL A 12 24.00 -22.10 40.60
CA VAL A 12 24.94 -22.21 39.47
C VAL A 12 24.39 -23.08 38.34
N LEU A 13 23.68 -24.14 38.67
CA LEU A 13 23.04 -25.00 37.69
C LEU A 13 21.86 -24.32 36.97
N LEU A 14 21.18 -23.37 37.60
CA LEU A 14 20.10 -22.58 37.03
C LEU A 14 20.61 -21.38 36.21
N ALA A 15 21.85 -20.96 36.42
CA ALA A 15 22.52 -19.94 35.61
C ALA A 15 23.06 -20.53 34.30
N GLY A 16 22.33 -21.44 33.68
CA GLY A 16 22.64 -21.96 32.36
C GLY A 16 22.71 -20.79 31.37
N CYS A 17 23.93 -20.47 30.94
CA CYS A 17 24.17 -19.44 29.95
C CYS A 17 23.40 -19.79 28.68
N HIS A 18 22.27 -19.17 28.50
CA HIS A 18 21.45 -19.31 27.31
C HIS A 18 22.01 -18.47 26.13
N THR A 19 23.33 -18.58 25.93
CA THR A 19 24.05 -17.82 24.89
C THR A 19 24.36 -18.66 23.68
N ASP A 20 24.18 -19.97 23.75
CA ASP A 20 24.43 -20.87 22.63
C ASP A 20 23.54 -20.55 21.44
N MET A 21 24.16 -20.30 20.29
CA MET A 21 23.50 -19.97 19.03
C MET A 21 22.76 -18.62 18.97
N TRP A 22 22.68 -17.85 20.04
CA TRP A 22 22.02 -16.53 20.02
C TRP A 22 22.84 -15.49 19.26
N ARG A 23 24.15 -15.51 19.47
CA ARG A 23 25.09 -14.66 18.73
C ARG A 23 26.05 -15.55 17.97
N GLN A 24 25.92 -15.58 16.68
CA GLN A 24 26.78 -16.31 15.78
C GLN A 24 27.73 -15.34 15.09
N PRO A 25 28.90 -15.81 14.59
CA PRO A 25 29.84 -15.01 13.82
C PRO A 25 29.29 -14.76 12.40
N LYS A 26 28.18 -13.99 12.31
CA LYS A 26 27.52 -13.60 11.07
C LYS A 26 27.29 -12.10 11.06
N GLY A 27 27.27 -11.51 9.87
CA GLY A 27 26.84 -10.11 9.71
C GLY A 27 25.34 -9.95 9.94
N GLU A 28 24.96 -9.09 10.89
CA GLU A 28 23.58 -8.72 11.09
C GLU A 28 23.28 -7.42 10.33
N PRO A 29 22.07 -7.29 9.73
CA PRO A 29 21.63 -6.02 9.19
C PRO A 29 21.72 -4.92 10.25
N LEU A 30 22.21 -3.74 9.88
CA LEU A 30 22.47 -2.62 10.80
C LEU A 30 23.54 -2.86 11.87
N GLY A 31 24.26 -3.99 11.84
CA GLY A 31 25.40 -4.26 12.69
C GLY A 31 26.62 -3.45 12.28
N GLU A 32 27.54 -3.28 13.23
CA GLU A 32 28.85 -2.68 12.97
C GLU A 32 29.76 -3.65 12.22
N ASN A 33 30.63 -3.11 11.37
CA ASN A 33 31.63 -3.87 10.62
C ASN A 33 32.95 -3.08 10.54
N GLU A 34 34.01 -3.67 11.04
CA GLU A 34 35.34 -3.04 11.03
C GLU A 34 36.04 -3.12 9.66
N PHE A 35 35.57 -4.01 8.78
CA PHE A 35 36.19 -4.20 7.45
C PHE A 35 35.86 -3.07 6.46
N PHE A 36 34.66 -2.48 6.57
CA PHE A 36 34.24 -1.42 5.67
C PHE A 36 34.50 -0.02 6.26
N PRO A 37 34.99 0.94 5.43
CA PRO A 37 35.31 2.28 5.93
C PRO A 37 34.13 3.06 6.53
N ASP A 38 32.90 2.73 6.14
CA ASP A 38 31.66 3.32 6.65
C ASP A 38 31.14 2.65 7.93
N GLY A 39 31.85 1.62 8.43
CA GLY A 39 31.46 0.90 9.62
C GLY A 39 30.19 0.08 9.54
N GLN A 40 29.57 -0.02 8.37
CA GLN A 40 28.26 -0.66 8.20
C GLN A 40 28.36 -2.07 7.62
N MET A 41 27.67 -3.04 8.23
CA MET A 41 27.56 -4.38 7.67
C MET A 41 26.69 -4.44 6.43
N SER A 42 25.57 -3.73 6.41
CA SER A 42 24.68 -3.66 5.24
C SER A 42 25.30 -2.82 4.14
N ARG A 43 25.47 -3.41 2.96
CA ARG A 43 26.07 -2.70 1.82
C ARG A 43 24.98 -2.06 0.96
N PRO A 44 25.20 -0.84 0.45
CA PRO A 44 24.33 -0.26 -0.57
C PRO A 44 24.34 -1.13 -1.83
N LEU A 45 23.21 -1.13 -2.53
CA LEU A 45 23.14 -1.82 -3.82
C LEU A 45 24.16 -1.21 -4.80
N LEU A 46 24.88 -2.06 -5.52
CA LEU A 46 25.78 -1.60 -6.57
C LEU A 46 24.97 -0.96 -7.70
N ALA A 47 25.39 0.23 -8.11
CA ALA A 47 24.75 0.91 -9.22
C ALA A 47 24.76 0.05 -10.49
N GLY A 48 23.64 0.02 -11.20
CA GLY A 48 23.49 -0.76 -12.44
C GLY A 48 23.28 -2.27 -12.26
N THR A 49 23.14 -2.75 -11.02
CA THR A 49 22.78 -4.14 -10.76
C THR A 49 21.28 -4.33 -10.57
N ILE A 50 20.74 -5.34 -11.21
CA ILE A 50 19.33 -5.74 -11.08
C ILE A 50 19.32 -7.16 -10.53
N ALA A 51 18.60 -7.37 -9.42
CA ALA A 51 18.42 -8.68 -8.84
C ALA A 51 17.67 -9.60 -9.81
N ARG A 52 18.05 -10.89 -9.85
CA ARG A 52 17.38 -11.87 -10.73
C ARG A 52 15.87 -11.89 -10.47
N GLY A 53 15.06 -11.77 -11.52
CA GLY A 53 13.60 -11.70 -11.45
C GLY A 53 13.02 -10.31 -11.08
N HIS A 54 13.86 -9.29 -10.92
CA HIS A 54 13.44 -7.92 -10.61
C HIS A 54 13.69 -6.93 -11.76
N GLU A 55 13.86 -7.43 -12.96
CA GLU A 55 14.00 -6.59 -14.13
C GLU A 55 12.69 -5.83 -14.41
N ARG A 56 12.79 -4.52 -14.59
CA ARG A 56 11.64 -3.62 -14.78
C ARG A 56 11.59 -3.15 -16.24
N GLN A 57 11.24 -4.05 -17.15
CA GLN A 57 11.21 -3.77 -18.58
C GLN A 57 10.04 -2.88 -19.00
N ASP A 58 8.89 -2.99 -18.33
CA ASP A 58 7.70 -2.18 -18.62
C ASP A 58 7.78 -0.84 -17.90
N GLU A 59 8.23 0.20 -18.61
CA GLU A 59 8.35 1.54 -18.06
C GLU A 59 6.99 2.06 -17.54
N ALA A 60 5.93 1.90 -18.31
CA ALA A 60 4.60 2.35 -17.95
C ALA A 60 4.12 1.71 -16.64
N TYR A 61 4.30 0.40 -16.51
CA TYR A 61 3.89 -0.35 -15.33
C TYR A 61 4.68 0.04 -14.06
N TYR A 62 6.00 0.20 -14.16
CA TYR A 62 6.84 0.44 -12.99
C TYR A 62 7.01 1.91 -12.61
N THR A 63 6.79 2.84 -13.55
CA THR A 63 7.00 4.27 -13.32
C THR A 63 5.76 5.13 -13.49
N GLY A 64 4.72 4.63 -14.17
CA GLY A 64 3.56 5.43 -14.57
C GLY A 64 3.85 6.37 -15.74
N VAL A 65 5.01 6.23 -16.39
CA VAL A 65 5.47 7.08 -17.48
C VAL A 65 5.73 6.23 -18.72
N SER A 66 5.48 6.78 -19.87
CA SER A 66 5.88 6.21 -21.16
C SER A 66 6.30 7.35 -22.08
N ASN A 67 7.45 7.25 -22.71
CA ASN A 67 8.02 8.29 -23.55
C ASN A 67 8.09 9.68 -22.89
N GLY A 68 8.44 9.71 -21.59
CA GLY A 68 8.58 10.95 -20.81
C GLY A 68 7.25 11.63 -20.41
N LYS A 69 6.10 10.98 -20.60
CA LYS A 69 4.77 11.49 -20.22
C LYS A 69 4.05 10.50 -19.32
N TRP A 70 3.28 11.00 -18.38
CA TRP A 70 2.39 10.16 -17.57
C TRP A 70 1.37 9.45 -18.45
N VAL A 71 1.15 8.17 -18.19
CA VAL A 71 0.16 7.37 -18.94
C VAL A 71 -1.26 7.68 -18.50
N ASP A 72 -2.17 7.69 -19.45
CA ASP A 72 -3.60 7.94 -19.23
C ASP A 72 -4.40 6.65 -19.01
N GLN A 73 -3.81 5.49 -19.30
CA GLN A 73 -4.45 4.20 -19.22
C GLN A 73 -3.76 3.30 -18.20
N LEU A 74 -4.52 2.37 -17.63
CA LEU A 74 -3.94 1.33 -16.77
C LEU A 74 -3.05 0.41 -17.63
N PRO A 75 -1.82 0.10 -17.20
CA PRO A 75 -0.95 -0.84 -17.91
C PRO A 75 -1.32 -2.32 -17.63
N MET A 76 -2.53 -2.55 -17.13
CA MET A 76 -3.06 -3.87 -16.79
C MET A 76 -4.59 -3.88 -16.97
N PRO A 77 -5.21 -5.06 -17.14
CA PRO A 77 -6.66 -5.17 -17.29
C PRO A 77 -7.41 -4.66 -16.06
N LEU A 78 -8.41 -3.80 -16.28
CA LEU A 78 -9.33 -3.37 -15.24
C LEU A 78 -10.35 -4.49 -14.96
N THR A 79 -10.28 -5.08 -13.78
CA THR A 79 -11.18 -6.13 -13.33
C THR A 79 -11.89 -5.74 -12.03
N LYS A 80 -13.03 -6.37 -11.74
CA LYS A 80 -13.72 -6.21 -10.45
C LYS A 80 -12.82 -6.57 -9.27
N GLN A 81 -11.97 -7.61 -9.45
CA GLN A 81 -11.02 -8.03 -8.43
C GLN A 81 -9.94 -6.97 -8.18
N LEU A 82 -9.42 -6.35 -9.25
CA LEU A 82 -8.46 -5.25 -9.15
C LEU A 82 -9.06 -4.06 -8.40
N LEU A 83 -10.30 -3.67 -8.71
CA LEU A 83 -10.99 -2.58 -8.02
C LEU A 83 -11.20 -2.88 -6.53
N LYS A 84 -11.63 -4.11 -6.20
CA LYS A 84 -11.79 -4.54 -4.82
C LYS A 84 -10.45 -4.50 -4.06
N ARG A 85 -9.38 -4.99 -4.68
CA ARG A 85 -8.03 -4.90 -4.14
C ARG A 85 -7.61 -3.45 -3.94
N GLY A 86 -7.88 -2.58 -4.90
CA GLY A 86 -7.64 -1.14 -4.81
C GLY A 86 -8.36 -0.50 -3.64
N GLN A 87 -9.63 -0.84 -3.43
CA GLN A 87 -10.41 -0.38 -2.28
C GLN A 87 -9.79 -0.80 -0.95
N GLU A 88 -9.42 -2.07 -0.80
CA GLU A 88 -8.77 -2.58 0.41
C GLU A 88 -7.47 -1.84 0.71
N ARG A 89 -6.61 -1.67 -0.30
CA ARG A 89 -5.33 -0.97 -0.14
C ARG A 89 -5.52 0.52 0.12
N TYR A 90 -6.45 1.16 -0.57
CA TYR A 90 -6.82 2.55 -0.35
C TYR A 90 -7.30 2.79 1.08
N THR A 91 -8.17 1.92 1.59
CA THR A 91 -8.70 2.02 2.94
C THR A 91 -7.58 1.98 3.98
N VAL A 92 -6.59 1.10 3.80
CA VAL A 92 -5.48 0.95 4.74
C VAL A 92 -4.49 2.10 4.68
N TYR A 93 -4.08 2.51 3.47
CA TYR A 93 -2.95 3.43 3.29
C TYR A 93 -3.33 4.88 3.02
N CYS A 94 -4.49 5.12 2.39
CA CYS A 94 -4.86 6.44 1.89
C CYS A 94 -5.94 7.13 2.71
N THR A 95 -6.94 6.37 3.18
CA THR A 95 -8.09 6.88 3.95
C THR A 95 -7.71 7.72 5.16
N PRO A 96 -6.69 7.40 5.96
CA PRO A 96 -6.35 8.19 7.13
C PRO A 96 -6.09 9.68 6.82
N CYS A 97 -5.55 9.97 5.64
CA CYS A 97 -5.28 11.34 5.19
C CYS A 97 -6.31 11.85 4.18
N HIS A 98 -6.67 11.02 3.16
CA HIS A 98 -7.52 11.44 2.05
C HIS A 98 -9.02 11.29 2.29
N GLY A 99 -9.41 10.58 3.37
CA GLY A 99 -10.81 10.24 3.65
C GLY A 99 -11.31 9.05 2.81
N GLU A 100 -12.38 8.41 3.26
CA GLU A 100 -12.98 7.26 2.55
C GLU A 100 -13.49 7.65 1.16
N LEU A 101 -14.02 8.86 1.03
CA LEU A 101 -14.53 9.40 -0.20
C LEU A 101 -13.47 10.09 -1.07
N GLY A 102 -12.24 10.22 -0.61
CA GLY A 102 -11.18 10.89 -1.36
C GLY A 102 -11.29 12.42 -1.40
N ASN A 103 -12.02 13.01 -0.47
CA ASN A 103 -12.27 14.46 -0.37
C ASN A 103 -11.17 15.24 0.37
N GLY A 104 -10.12 14.55 0.82
CA GLY A 104 -9.01 15.15 1.57
C GLY A 104 -9.30 15.41 3.04
N GLN A 105 -10.40 14.90 3.59
CA GLN A 105 -10.84 15.10 4.97
C GLN A 105 -10.66 13.83 5.82
N GLY A 106 -9.55 13.13 5.64
CA GLY A 106 -9.22 12.01 6.50
C GLY A 106 -8.95 12.45 7.94
N MET A 107 -9.00 11.50 8.86
CA MET A 107 -8.86 11.73 10.28
C MET A 107 -7.58 12.54 10.63
N ILE A 108 -6.47 12.25 9.97
CA ILE A 108 -5.19 12.95 10.18
C ILE A 108 -5.29 14.40 9.70
N ALA A 109 -5.96 14.65 8.57
CA ALA A 109 -6.11 15.99 8.01
C ALA A 109 -6.97 16.90 8.90
N VAL A 110 -8.06 16.34 9.49
CA VAL A 110 -9.04 17.14 10.28
C VAL A 110 -8.69 17.28 11.76
N ARG A 111 -7.87 16.38 12.31
CA ARG A 111 -7.49 16.40 13.73
C ARG A 111 -6.28 17.28 14.06
N GLY A 112 -5.92 18.21 13.19
CA GLY A 112 -4.94 19.24 13.50
C GLY A 112 -3.48 18.85 13.26
N PHE A 113 -3.22 17.81 12.49
CA PHE A 113 -1.90 17.61 11.93
C PHE A 113 -1.58 18.80 11.03
N LYS A 114 -0.63 19.67 11.47
CA LYS A 114 -0.27 20.90 10.74
C LYS A 114 0.44 20.53 9.44
N ILE A 115 -0.35 20.15 8.43
CA ILE A 115 0.15 19.92 7.09
C ILE A 115 0.28 21.28 6.42
N LYS A 116 1.48 21.63 5.93
CA LYS A 116 1.75 22.91 5.24
C LYS A 116 0.86 23.13 3.99
N ARG A 117 0.36 22.06 3.40
CA ARG A 117 -0.58 22.08 2.28
C ARG A 117 -1.75 21.15 2.61
N PRO A 118 -2.99 21.52 2.28
CA PRO A 118 -4.13 20.64 2.50
C PRO A 118 -3.97 19.34 1.70
N VAL A 119 -4.49 18.26 2.27
CA VAL A 119 -4.54 16.96 1.58
C VAL A 119 -5.39 17.09 0.32
N GLY A 120 -4.92 16.53 -0.78
CA GLY A 120 -5.60 16.64 -2.08
C GLY A 120 -7.01 16.03 -2.05
N ASN A 121 -8.00 16.83 -2.48
CA ASN A 121 -9.34 16.37 -2.79
C ASN A 121 -9.36 15.86 -4.24
N TYR A 122 -9.58 14.56 -4.44
CA TYR A 122 -9.57 13.93 -5.77
C TYR A 122 -10.70 14.40 -6.69
N HIS A 123 -11.75 15.04 -6.17
CA HIS A 123 -12.93 15.47 -6.94
C HIS A 123 -12.78 16.87 -7.57
N THR A 124 -11.66 17.55 -7.34
CA THR A 124 -11.37 18.80 -8.05
C THR A 124 -11.14 18.56 -9.52
N ASP A 125 -11.56 19.52 -10.39
CA ASP A 125 -11.36 19.43 -11.84
C ASP A 125 -9.91 19.17 -12.21
N ARG A 126 -8.99 19.81 -11.50
CA ARG A 126 -7.56 19.62 -11.70
C ARG A 126 -7.14 18.16 -11.54
N LEU A 127 -7.58 17.48 -10.46
CA LEU A 127 -7.20 16.10 -10.21
C LEU A 127 -8.01 15.09 -11.02
N ARG A 128 -9.27 15.42 -11.37
CA ARG A 128 -10.06 14.58 -12.29
C ARG A 128 -9.43 14.49 -13.67
N ASN A 129 -8.83 15.59 -14.13
CA ASN A 129 -8.18 15.67 -15.45
C ASN A 129 -6.71 15.23 -15.45
N MET A 130 -6.14 14.84 -14.30
CA MET A 130 -4.77 14.34 -14.26
C MET A 130 -4.65 12.91 -14.83
N PRO A 131 -3.58 12.59 -15.58
CA PRO A 131 -3.30 11.24 -16.04
C PRO A 131 -3.19 10.23 -14.92
N LEU A 132 -3.48 8.95 -15.19
CA LEU A 132 -3.37 7.87 -14.19
C LEU A 132 -1.95 7.73 -13.67
N GLY A 133 -0.96 7.87 -14.55
CA GLY A 133 0.45 7.82 -14.20
C GLY A 133 0.87 8.85 -13.16
N HIS A 134 0.23 10.03 -13.13
CA HIS A 134 0.47 11.03 -12.10
C HIS A 134 0.15 10.51 -10.69
N PHE A 135 -0.99 9.85 -10.51
CA PHE A 135 -1.34 9.27 -9.21
C PHE A 135 -0.37 8.15 -8.81
N TYR A 136 0.01 7.31 -9.78
CA TYR A 136 1.00 6.27 -9.56
C TYR A 136 2.35 6.84 -9.13
N ASP A 137 2.82 7.88 -9.81
CA ASP A 137 4.06 8.59 -9.51
C ASP A 137 4.04 9.20 -8.10
N VAL A 138 2.95 9.90 -7.75
CA VAL A 138 2.76 10.48 -6.41
C VAL A 138 2.77 9.41 -5.31
N ILE A 139 2.14 8.28 -5.52
CA ILE A 139 2.18 7.16 -4.55
C ILE A 139 3.60 6.59 -4.46
N THR A 140 4.30 6.49 -5.59
CA THR A 140 5.63 5.89 -5.67
C THR A 140 6.71 6.79 -5.06
N ASN A 141 6.75 8.05 -5.46
CA ASN A 141 7.84 8.97 -5.13
C ASN A 141 7.49 9.95 -4.01
N GLY A 142 6.21 10.07 -3.68
CA GLY A 142 5.71 11.10 -2.78
C GLY A 142 5.46 12.42 -3.50
N TYR A 143 4.77 13.35 -2.83
CA TYR A 143 4.54 14.70 -3.34
C TYR A 143 4.34 15.70 -2.21
N GLY A 144 5.16 16.72 -2.13
CA GLY A 144 5.08 17.73 -1.10
C GLY A 144 5.30 17.16 0.30
N THR A 145 4.25 17.06 1.11
CA THR A 145 4.30 16.46 2.46
C THR A 145 3.94 14.96 2.48
N MET A 146 3.48 14.42 1.37
CA MET A 146 3.21 13.00 1.23
C MET A 146 4.49 12.23 0.97
N TYR A 147 4.83 11.30 1.87
CA TYR A 147 6.00 10.44 1.70
C TYR A 147 5.79 9.37 0.64
N SER A 148 6.90 8.85 0.11
CA SER A 148 6.91 7.69 -0.78
C SER A 148 6.32 6.45 -0.09
N TYR A 149 5.48 5.73 -0.81
CA TYR A 149 4.95 4.41 -0.41
C TYR A 149 5.61 3.25 -1.17
N ALA A 150 6.66 3.51 -1.93
CA ALA A 150 7.32 2.51 -2.76
C ALA A 150 7.80 1.27 -1.98
N SER A 151 8.23 1.45 -0.73
CA SER A 151 8.70 0.36 0.13
C SER A 151 7.59 -0.46 0.78
N ARG A 152 6.34 0.03 0.77
CA ARG A 152 5.21 -0.57 1.49
C ARG A 152 4.13 -1.12 0.57
N ILE A 153 4.01 -0.57 -0.63
CA ILE A 153 2.96 -0.92 -1.59
C ILE A 153 3.65 -1.37 -2.88
N VAL A 154 3.42 -2.62 -3.26
CA VAL A 154 3.96 -3.18 -4.52
C VAL A 154 3.34 -2.50 -5.75
N PRO A 155 4.00 -2.49 -6.92
CA PRO A 155 3.51 -1.80 -8.12
C PRO A 155 2.08 -2.16 -8.51
N GLU A 156 1.71 -3.43 -8.46
CA GLU A 156 0.36 -3.90 -8.76
C GLU A 156 -0.70 -3.24 -7.85
N ASP A 157 -0.44 -3.22 -6.54
CA ASP A 157 -1.35 -2.60 -5.56
C ASP A 157 -1.44 -1.07 -5.75
N ARG A 158 -0.37 -0.42 -6.19
CA ARG A 158 -0.42 1.02 -6.52
C ARG A 158 -1.36 1.28 -7.69
N TRP A 159 -1.28 0.47 -8.76
CA TRP A 159 -2.21 0.57 -9.87
C TRP A 159 -3.65 0.23 -9.48
N ALA A 160 -3.83 -0.75 -8.60
CA ALA A 160 -5.15 -1.05 -8.05
C ALA A 160 -5.74 0.15 -7.28
N ILE A 161 -4.93 0.84 -6.46
CA ILE A 161 -5.32 2.08 -5.77
C ILE A 161 -5.66 3.18 -6.79
N VAL A 162 -4.87 3.36 -7.83
CA VAL A 162 -5.14 4.35 -8.90
C VAL A 162 -6.46 4.06 -9.59
N ALA A 163 -6.75 2.81 -9.91
CA ALA A 163 -8.03 2.39 -10.48
C ALA A 163 -9.20 2.71 -9.53
N TYR A 164 -9.03 2.46 -8.23
CA TYR A 164 -10.03 2.78 -7.22
C TYR A 164 -10.25 4.29 -7.04
N ILE A 165 -9.19 5.12 -7.12
CA ILE A 165 -9.32 6.58 -7.11
C ILE A 165 -10.19 7.04 -8.28
N ARG A 166 -10.05 6.46 -9.48
CA ARG A 166 -10.94 6.76 -10.60
C ARG A 166 -12.38 6.36 -10.33
N ALA A 167 -12.60 5.21 -9.73
CA ALA A 167 -13.94 4.79 -9.31
C ALA A 167 -14.57 5.77 -8.30
N LEU A 168 -13.80 6.27 -7.32
CA LEU A 168 -14.24 7.30 -6.40
C LEU A 168 -14.59 8.60 -7.11
N GLN A 169 -13.77 9.05 -8.06
CA GLN A 169 -14.04 10.24 -8.86
C GLN A 169 -15.33 10.09 -9.67
N LEU A 170 -15.53 8.93 -10.30
CA LEU A 170 -16.73 8.63 -11.06
C LEU A 170 -17.97 8.58 -10.17
N SER A 171 -17.90 7.95 -9.02
CA SER A 171 -19.04 7.79 -8.10
C SER A 171 -19.67 9.12 -7.66
N GLN A 172 -18.90 10.20 -7.63
CA GLN A 172 -19.38 11.53 -7.22
C GLN A 172 -19.60 12.51 -8.38
N ASN A 173 -19.20 12.15 -9.60
CA ASN A 173 -19.29 13.01 -10.76
C ASN A 173 -19.87 12.27 -11.97
N ALA A 174 -20.50 11.12 -11.77
CA ALA A 174 -21.11 10.35 -12.84
C ALA A 174 -22.27 11.12 -13.48
N THR A 175 -22.34 11.00 -14.79
CA THR A 175 -23.45 11.50 -15.61
C THR A 175 -24.30 10.33 -16.12
N PRO A 176 -25.54 10.55 -16.59
CA PRO A 176 -26.33 9.48 -17.19
C PRO A 176 -25.63 8.76 -18.36
N ALA A 177 -24.67 9.42 -19.02
CA ALA A 177 -23.89 8.84 -20.11
C ALA A 177 -22.85 7.82 -19.61
N ASP A 178 -22.47 7.87 -18.34
CA ASP A 178 -21.53 6.93 -17.72
C ASP A 178 -22.23 5.64 -17.24
N ALA A 179 -23.57 5.62 -17.21
CA ALA A 179 -24.33 4.46 -16.81
C ALA A 179 -24.50 3.50 -17.99
N ASP A 180 -24.30 2.21 -17.73
CA ASP A 180 -24.75 1.18 -18.66
C ASP A 180 -26.29 1.28 -18.79
N PRO A 181 -26.85 1.47 -20.00
CA PRO A 181 -28.29 1.59 -20.19
C PRO A 181 -29.08 0.41 -19.61
N GLN A 182 -28.50 -0.80 -19.67
CA GLN A 182 -29.12 -2.01 -19.12
C GLN A 182 -29.13 -1.97 -17.60
N ALA A 183 -27.99 -1.65 -16.98
CA ALA A 183 -27.89 -1.53 -15.52
C ALA A 183 -28.77 -0.41 -14.95
N LEU A 184 -28.95 0.67 -15.70
CA LEU A 184 -29.85 1.76 -15.34
C LEU A 184 -31.32 1.29 -15.39
N GLN A 185 -31.73 0.57 -16.44
CA GLN A 185 -33.08 -0.01 -16.54
C GLN A 185 -33.36 -1.03 -15.44
N ASP A 186 -32.40 -1.89 -15.14
CA ASP A 186 -32.50 -2.90 -14.07
C ASP A 186 -32.60 -2.24 -12.68
N SER A 187 -31.95 -1.10 -12.47
CA SER A 187 -32.06 -0.33 -11.21
C SER A 187 -33.39 0.38 -11.07
N LEU A 188 -33.99 0.83 -12.18
CA LEU A 188 -35.30 1.48 -12.19
C LEU A 188 -36.47 0.47 -12.10
N ASN A 189 -36.24 -0.77 -12.52
CA ASN A 189 -37.21 -1.88 -12.46
C ASN A 189 -36.57 -3.08 -11.77
N PRO A 190 -36.34 -3.01 -10.43
CA PRO A 190 -35.71 -4.09 -9.72
C PRO A 190 -36.55 -5.36 -9.83
N LYS A 191 -35.93 -6.41 -10.38
CA LYS A 191 -36.54 -7.73 -10.39
C LYS A 191 -36.82 -8.13 -8.94
N PRO A 192 -38.04 -8.63 -8.62
CA PRO A 192 -38.34 -9.09 -7.26
C PRO A 192 -37.30 -10.15 -6.86
N GLU A 193 -36.64 -9.93 -5.72
CA GLU A 193 -35.72 -10.93 -5.17
C GLU A 193 -36.46 -12.25 -5.01
N PRO A 194 -35.87 -13.40 -5.41
CA PRO A 194 -36.45 -14.70 -5.13
C PRO A 194 -36.59 -14.82 -3.62
N LYS A 195 -37.81 -14.95 -3.14
CA LYS A 195 -38.09 -15.21 -1.72
C LYS A 195 -37.22 -16.39 -1.32
N SER A 196 -36.30 -16.18 -0.38
CA SER A 196 -35.54 -17.23 0.26
C SER A 196 -36.56 -18.23 0.80
N GLY A 197 -36.53 -19.45 0.24
CA GLY A 197 -37.48 -20.47 0.55
C GLY A 197 -37.57 -20.73 2.05
N GLU A 198 -38.78 -20.75 2.52
CA GLU A 198 -39.13 -21.27 3.83
C GLU A 198 -38.47 -22.65 3.99
N GLY A 199 -37.65 -22.78 5.01
CA GLY A 199 -37.01 -24.03 5.35
C GLY A 199 -38.08 -25.09 5.61
N GLU A 200 -38.09 -26.17 4.82
CA GLU A 200 -38.77 -27.37 5.18
C GLU A 200 -38.16 -27.96 6.44
N ALA A 201 -38.95 -27.88 7.51
CA ALA A 201 -38.75 -28.66 8.71
C ALA A 201 -39.11 -30.11 8.41
N HIS A 202 -38.16 -31.03 8.57
CA HIS A 202 -38.36 -32.43 8.86
C HIS A 202 -37.32 -32.91 9.86
#